data_96f689e064c52c7d24ee18f87fa00a3e
#
_entry.id   96f689e064c52c7d24ee18f87fa00a3e
#
_cell.length_a   1.000
_cell.length_b   1.000
_cell.length_c   1.000
_cell.angle_alpha   90.00
_cell.angle_beta   90.00
_cell.angle_gamma   90.00
#
_symmetry.space_group_name_H-M   'P 1'
#
loop_
_entity.id
_entity.type
_entity.pdbx_description
1 polymer ?
#
loop_
_entity_poly.entity_id
_entity_poly.type
_entity_poly.pdbx_seq_one_letter_code
_entity_poly.pdbx_strand_id
1 'polypeptide(L)'
;MKKTISILGSTGSIGRSTLEIIMKNKNKFNVFLLVANSDYLLLSQQAIRSKAKFVYLSNKKNSRLLKKRLSKYKNIKIVDSFNDLDKIFKKKNDLLMSGISGLDGLDFNLKLISKTKKILIANKESIICGWNLIKKELHKNKTKLEPVDSEHFAVSQLIKIINPNLIDRIFITASGGPFLKKKINQLKNVSVNSALKHPNWSMGKKISVDSATLVNKVFEILECYRLFDIPKSKFKIIIHPQSFVHSIVFLKSGISFALMHKPDMKIPISILLGVNNFPKQKIFSVNDKFLPNTLEFEEVDEKRFPIVSILSHFRK
;
A
#
# COMPACT_ATOMS: atom_id res chain seq x y z
N MET A 1 9.01 -25.23 1.19
CA MET A 1 8.10 -25.02 0.02
C MET A 1 8.11 -23.55 -0.39
N LYS A 2 8.00 -23.25 -1.70
CA LYS A 2 7.83 -21.87 -2.17
C LYS A 2 6.43 -21.36 -1.88
N LYS A 3 6.29 -20.11 -1.39
CA LYS A 3 5.00 -19.45 -1.21
C LYS A 3 4.40 -19.10 -2.57
N THR A 4 3.13 -19.39 -2.77
CA THR A 4 2.38 -18.95 -3.96
C THR A 4 1.84 -17.54 -3.76
N ILE A 5 2.02 -16.67 -4.76
CA ILE A 5 1.57 -15.28 -4.70
C ILE A 5 0.82 -14.86 -5.96
N SER A 6 -0.28 -14.14 -5.77
CA SER A 6 -1.00 -13.40 -6.80
C SER A 6 -0.80 -11.90 -6.60
N ILE A 7 -0.70 -11.13 -7.69
CA ILE A 7 -0.45 -9.69 -7.64
C ILE A 7 -1.49 -8.96 -8.50
N LEU A 8 -2.34 -8.20 -7.84
CA LEU A 8 -3.30 -7.29 -8.45
C LEU A 8 -2.65 -5.94 -8.68
N GLY A 9 -2.72 -5.41 -9.91
CA GLY A 9 -2.05 -4.17 -10.27
C GLY A 9 -0.54 -4.34 -10.43
N SER A 10 -0.09 -5.45 -11.06
CA SER A 10 1.33 -5.81 -11.17
C SER A 10 2.18 -4.76 -11.90
N THR A 11 1.60 -3.99 -12.81
CA THR A 11 2.27 -2.92 -13.55
C THR A 11 2.31 -1.58 -12.83
N GLY A 12 1.56 -1.44 -11.73
CA GLY A 12 1.60 -0.28 -10.85
C GLY A 12 2.82 -0.24 -9.93
N SER A 13 2.98 0.83 -9.15
CA SER A 13 4.12 1.05 -8.24
C SER A 13 4.30 -0.11 -7.26
N ILE A 14 3.25 -0.47 -6.52
CA ILE A 14 3.27 -1.55 -5.53
C ILE A 14 3.55 -2.92 -6.19
N GLY A 15 2.90 -3.20 -7.31
CA GLY A 15 3.10 -4.46 -8.04
C GLY A 15 4.53 -4.61 -8.57
N ARG A 16 5.11 -3.54 -9.10
CA ARG A 16 6.51 -3.53 -9.57
C ARG A 16 7.49 -3.74 -8.43
N SER A 17 7.32 -3.02 -7.31
CA SER A 17 8.14 -3.20 -6.12
C SER A 17 8.04 -4.62 -5.56
N THR A 18 6.83 -5.19 -5.52
CA THR A 18 6.59 -6.57 -5.10
C THR A 18 7.32 -7.57 -6.00
N LEU A 19 7.19 -7.42 -7.32
CA LEU A 19 7.88 -8.29 -8.28
C LEU A 19 9.40 -8.17 -8.21
N GLU A 20 9.93 -6.97 -8.01
CA GLU A 20 11.38 -6.78 -7.85
C GLU A 20 11.91 -7.57 -6.64
N ILE A 21 11.21 -7.52 -5.51
CA ILE A 21 11.57 -8.29 -4.31
C ILE A 21 11.49 -9.79 -4.57
N ILE A 22 10.41 -10.26 -5.21
CA ILE A 22 10.23 -11.66 -5.58
C ILE A 22 11.34 -12.14 -6.51
N MET A 23 11.71 -11.33 -7.51
CA MET A 23 12.74 -11.69 -8.47
C MET A 23 14.13 -11.82 -7.86
N LYS A 24 14.42 -11.08 -6.78
CA LYS A 24 15.63 -11.25 -5.97
C LYS A 24 15.57 -12.47 -5.04
N ASN A 25 14.37 -13.05 -4.83
CA ASN A 25 14.10 -14.16 -3.93
C ASN A 25 13.33 -15.31 -4.61
N LYS A 26 13.68 -15.66 -5.85
CA LYS A 26 12.96 -16.66 -6.68
C LYS A 26 12.84 -18.04 -6.04
N ASN A 27 13.75 -18.39 -5.16
CA ASN A 27 13.72 -19.65 -4.42
C ASN A 27 12.61 -19.69 -3.37
N LYS A 28 12.06 -18.54 -2.95
CA LYS A 28 11.02 -18.44 -1.91
C LYS A 28 9.60 -18.33 -2.46
N PHE A 29 9.43 -17.94 -3.74
CA PHE A 29 8.12 -17.61 -4.31
C PHE A 29 7.84 -18.30 -5.63
N ASN A 30 6.56 -18.61 -5.85
CA ASN A 30 5.95 -18.95 -7.14
C ASN A 30 4.88 -17.91 -7.47
N VAL A 31 5.06 -17.20 -8.58
CA VAL A 31 4.06 -16.23 -9.04
C VAL A 31 2.92 -17.00 -9.72
N PHE A 32 1.72 -16.90 -9.14
CA PHE A 32 0.54 -17.62 -9.62
C PHE A 32 -0.25 -16.80 -10.61
N LEU A 33 -0.63 -15.57 -10.26
CA LEU A 33 -1.44 -14.69 -11.08
C LEU A 33 -0.87 -13.27 -11.09
N LEU A 34 -0.80 -12.67 -12.27
CA LEU A 34 -0.54 -11.24 -12.45
C LEU A 34 -1.76 -10.59 -13.10
N VAL A 35 -2.22 -9.49 -12.51
CA VAL A 35 -3.35 -8.69 -13.01
C VAL A 35 -2.85 -7.28 -13.34
N ALA A 36 -3.20 -6.78 -14.53
CA ALA A 36 -2.98 -5.41 -14.96
C ALA A 36 -4.20 -4.84 -15.67
N ASN A 37 -4.29 -3.51 -15.78
CA ASN A 37 -5.38 -2.87 -16.50
C ASN A 37 -5.12 -2.87 -18.01
N SER A 38 -4.22 -2.03 -18.52
CA SER A 38 -4.03 -1.78 -19.95
C SER A 38 -2.60 -2.03 -20.46
N ASP A 39 -1.61 -2.02 -19.57
CA ASP A 39 -0.21 -2.18 -19.93
C ASP A 39 0.14 -3.66 -20.20
N TYR A 40 -0.25 -4.13 -21.37
CA TYR A 40 0.00 -5.50 -21.82
C TYR A 40 1.49 -5.77 -22.07
N LEU A 41 2.26 -4.74 -22.44
CA LEU A 41 3.70 -4.86 -22.69
C LEU A 41 4.44 -5.22 -21.41
N LEU A 42 4.28 -4.41 -20.38
CA LEU A 42 4.92 -4.66 -19.09
C LEU A 42 4.37 -5.93 -18.44
N LEU A 43 3.05 -6.18 -18.51
CA LEU A 43 2.45 -7.42 -17.99
C LEU A 43 3.08 -8.66 -18.61
N SER A 44 3.24 -8.67 -19.94
CA SER A 44 3.86 -9.82 -20.65
C SER A 44 5.31 -10.03 -20.22
N GLN A 45 6.11 -8.95 -20.11
CA GLN A 45 7.50 -9.02 -19.64
C GLN A 45 7.58 -9.56 -18.20
N GLN A 46 6.71 -9.06 -17.32
CA GLN A 46 6.63 -9.52 -15.93
C GLN A 46 6.28 -11.01 -15.86
N ALA A 47 5.29 -11.45 -16.66
CA ALA A 47 4.86 -12.84 -16.69
C ALA A 47 5.98 -13.79 -17.15
N ILE A 48 6.69 -13.42 -18.20
CA ILE A 48 7.81 -14.21 -18.74
C ILE A 48 8.95 -14.29 -17.69
N ARG A 49 9.38 -13.13 -17.16
CA ARG A 49 10.51 -13.07 -16.20
C ARG A 49 10.22 -13.80 -14.89
N SER A 50 8.99 -13.71 -14.39
CA SER A 50 8.57 -14.32 -13.12
C SER A 50 8.07 -15.76 -13.29
N LYS A 51 7.93 -16.24 -14.53
CA LYS A 51 7.29 -17.52 -14.88
C LYS A 51 5.90 -17.63 -14.25
N ALA A 52 5.12 -16.54 -14.32
CA ALA A 52 3.77 -16.51 -13.79
C ALA A 52 2.89 -17.57 -14.47
N LYS A 53 2.04 -18.24 -13.68
CA LYS A 53 1.17 -19.30 -14.24
C LYS A 53 -0.01 -18.72 -14.98
N PHE A 54 -0.59 -17.63 -14.49
CA PHE A 54 -1.75 -16.98 -15.07
C PHE A 54 -1.52 -15.47 -15.20
N VAL A 55 -2.13 -14.86 -16.21
CA VAL A 55 -2.22 -13.42 -16.40
C VAL A 55 -3.64 -13.01 -16.73
N TYR A 56 -4.04 -11.82 -16.26
CA TYR A 56 -5.32 -11.21 -16.61
C TYR A 56 -5.11 -9.74 -16.95
N LEU A 57 -5.68 -9.31 -18.07
CA LEU A 57 -5.70 -7.92 -18.52
C LEU A 57 -7.15 -7.42 -18.50
N SER A 58 -7.44 -6.41 -17.65
CA SER A 58 -8.81 -5.90 -17.48
C SER A 58 -9.31 -5.18 -18.71
N ASN A 59 -8.47 -4.32 -19.30
CA ASN A 59 -8.81 -3.60 -20.54
C ASN A 59 -8.65 -4.53 -21.75
N LYS A 60 -9.77 -4.93 -22.32
CA LYS A 60 -9.80 -5.91 -23.42
C LYS A 60 -9.28 -5.39 -24.75
N LYS A 61 -9.14 -4.08 -24.94
CA LYS A 61 -8.61 -3.49 -26.19
C LYS A 61 -7.27 -4.11 -26.61
N ASN A 62 -6.42 -4.43 -25.63
CA ASN A 62 -5.07 -4.96 -25.85
C ASN A 62 -4.96 -6.49 -25.67
N SER A 63 -6.07 -7.21 -25.44
CA SER A 63 -6.05 -8.66 -25.22
C SER A 63 -5.43 -9.45 -26.35
N ARG A 64 -5.71 -9.06 -27.60
CA ARG A 64 -5.15 -9.71 -28.81
C ARG A 64 -3.63 -9.57 -28.86
N LEU A 65 -3.11 -8.39 -28.50
CA LEU A 65 -1.67 -8.12 -28.46
C LEU A 65 -0.99 -8.93 -27.35
N LEU A 66 -1.61 -9.02 -26.17
CA LEU A 66 -1.11 -9.86 -25.08
C LEU A 66 -1.05 -11.33 -25.51
N LYS A 67 -2.12 -11.86 -26.15
CA LYS A 67 -2.15 -13.23 -26.68
C LYS A 67 -1.02 -13.48 -27.67
N LYS A 68 -0.81 -12.57 -28.63
CA LYS A 68 0.29 -12.67 -29.61
C LYS A 68 1.66 -12.72 -28.94
N ARG A 69 1.91 -11.87 -27.90
CA ARG A 69 3.20 -11.83 -27.20
C ARG A 69 3.47 -13.09 -26.37
N LEU A 70 2.44 -13.68 -25.78
CA LEU A 70 2.57 -14.86 -24.92
C LEU A 70 2.41 -16.19 -25.66
N SER A 71 2.11 -16.20 -26.95
CA SER A 71 1.83 -17.41 -27.74
C SER A 71 2.93 -18.47 -27.68
N LYS A 72 4.20 -18.06 -27.61
CA LYS A 72 5.36 -18.95 -27.48
C LYS A 72 5.57 -19.50 -26.06
N TYR A 73 4.88 -18.96 -25.05
CA TYR A 73 5.06 -19.31 -23.63
C TYR A 73 3.88 -20.16 -23.12
N LYS A 74 3.81 -21.41 -23.59
CA LYS A 74 2.67 -22.35 -23.31
C LYS A 74 2.36 -22.54 -21.82
N ASN A 75 3.32 -22.32 -20.96
CA ASN A 75 3.17 -22.43 -19.50
C ASN A 75 2.45 -21.24 -18.86
N ILE A 76 2.27 -20.12 -19.58
CA ILE A 76 1.57 -18.92 -19.11
C ILE A 76 0.17 -18.92 -19.72
N LYS A 77 -0.84 -19.05 -18.87
CA LYS A 77 -2.25 -19.07 -19.30
C LYS A 77 -2.87 -17.68 -19.16
N ILE A 78 -3.59 -17.24 -20.17
CA ILE A 78 -4.33 -15.97 -20.12
C ILE A 78 -5.74 -16.28 -19.64
N VAL A 79 -6.21 -15.54 -18.64
CA VAL A 79 -7.59 -15.57 -18.17
C VAL A 79 -8.38 -14.56 -18.98
N ASP A 80 -9.40 -15.00 -19.67
CA ASP A 80 -10.15 -14.14 -20.61
C ASP A 80 -11.24 -13.31 -19.93
N SER A 81 -11.83 -13.78 -18.82
CA SER A 81 -12.92 -13.11 -18.14
C SER A 81 -12.62 -12.86 -16.67
N PHE A 82 -13.12 -11.72 -16.16
CA PHE A 82 -13.11 -11.45 -14.72
C PHE A 82 -13.85 -12.53 -13.93
N ASN A 83 -14.95 -13.07 -14.52
CA ASN A 83 -15.74 -14.10 -13.87
C ASN A 83 -15.01 -15.44 -13.73
N ASP A 84 -13.92 -15.65 -14.48
CA ASP A 84 -13.14 -16.89 -14.40
C ASP A 84 -11.93 -16.79 -13.48
N LEU A 85 -11.66 -15.60 -12.92
CA LEU A 85 -10.47 -15.37 -12.08
C LEU A 85 -10.42 -16.26 -10.85
N ASP A 86 -11.54 -16.57 -10.23
CA ASP A 86 -11.58 -17.43 -9.05
C ASP A 86 -11.55 -18.92 -9.38
N LYS A 87 -11.97 -19.29 -10.59
CA LYS A 87 -12.01 -20.69 -11.07
C LYS A 87 -10.62 -21.29 -11.31
N ILE A 88 -9.60 -20.45 -11.55
CA ILE A 88 -8.23 -20.94 -11.76
C ILE A 88 -7.56 -21.46 -10.48
N PHE A 89 -8.13 -21.17 -9.30
CA PHE A 89 -7.55 -21.55 -8.01
C PHE A 89 -8.04 -22.93 -7.56
N LYS A 90 -7.22 -23.95 -7.71
CA LYS A 90 -7.49 -25.28 -7.15
C LYS A 90 -7.33 -25.34 -5.62
N LYS A 91 -6.51 -24.46 -5.06
CA LYS A 91 -6.25 -24.29 -3.62
C LYS A 91 -5.94 -22.83 -3.32
N LYS A 92 -6.07 -22.43 -2.06
CA LYS A 92 -5.71 -21.06 -1.64
C LYS A 92 -4.24 -20.77 -1.90
N ASN A 93 -3.95 -19.62 -2.49
CA ASN A 93 -2.60 -19.07 -2.53
C ASN A 93 -2.16 -18.63 -1.14
N ASP A 94 -0.85 -18.60 -0.91
CA ASP A 94 -0.33 -18.14 0.38
C ASP A 94 -0.50 -16.63 0.54
N LEU A 95 -0.30 -15.87 -0.55
CA LEU A 95 -0.31 -14.41 -0.54
C LEU A 95 -1.09 -13.84 -1.73
N LEU A 96 -1.82 -12.75 -1.47
CA LEU A 96 -2.41 -11.87 -2.47
C LEU A 96 -1.94 -10.44 -2.20
N MET A 97 -1.17 -9.86 -3.13
CA MET A 97 -0.83 -8.43 -3.10
C MET A 97 -1.92 -7.66 -3.83
N SER A 98 -2.61 -6.78 -3.13
CA SER A 98 -3.67 -5.92 -3.68
C SER A 98 -3.16 -4.50 -3.88
N GLY A 99 -2.76 -4.17 -5.11
CA GLY A 99 -2.21 -2.87 -5.51
C GLY A 99 -2.97 -2.19 -6.66
N ILE A 100 -4.24 -2.55 -6.91
CA ILE A 100 -5.11 -1.84 -7.86
C ILE A 100 -5.61 -0.57 -7.16
N SER A 101 -5.40 0.60 -7.77
CA SER A 101 -5.89 1.88 -7.24
C SER A 101 -7.36 2.11 -7.55
N GLY A 102 -8.07 2.85 -6.70
CA GLY A 102 -9.48 3.20 -6.89
C GLY A 102 -10.44 2.08 -6.50
N LEU A 103 -11.72 2.27 -6.77
CA LEU A 103 -12.79 1.33 -6.42
C LEU A 103 -12.72 0.01 -7.18
N ASP A 104 -12.12 -0.01 -8.37
CA ASP A 104 -11.94 -1.25 -9.14
C ASP A 104 -11.22 -2.34 -8.32
N GLY A 105 -10.35 -1.94 -7.38
CA GLY A 105 -9.67 -2.87 -6.50
C GLY A 105 -10.61 -3.64 -5.57
N LEU A 106 -11.76 -3.08 -5.21
CA LEU A 106 -12.73 -3.71 -4.29
C LEU A 106 -13.28 -5.01 -4.86
N ASP A 107 -13.71 -5.01 -6.13
CA ASP A 107 -14.28 -6.20 -6.79
C ASP A 107 -13.28 -7.33 -6.86
N PHE A 108 -12.01 -7.00 -7.21
CA PHE A 108 -10.91 -7.98 -7.21
C PHE A 108 -10.64 -8.53 -5.81
N ASN A 109 -10.65 -7.68 -4.79
CA ASN A 109 -10.44 -8.10 -3.41
C ASN A 109 -11.54 -9.05 -2.95
N LEU A 110 -12.81 -8.69 -3.11
CA LEU A 110 -13.95 -9.52 -2.72
C LEU A 110 -13.92 -10.87 -3.43
N LYS A 111 -13.61 -10.89 -4.73
CA LYS A 111 -13.54 -12.12 -5.52
C LYS A 111 -12.43 -13.07 -5.08
N LEU A 112 -11.27 -12.52 -4.64
CA LEU A 112 -10.07 -13.32 -4.40
C LEU A 112 -9.70 -13.51 -2.92
N ILE A 113 -10.38 -12.85 -1.98
CA ILE A 113 -10.19 -13.09 -0.54
C ILE A 113 -10.38 -14.58 -0.21
N SER A 114 -11.40 -15.23 -0.74
CA SER A 114 -11.66 -16.66 -0.52
C SER A 114 -10.56 -17.58 -1.08
N LYS A 115 -9.75 -17.08 -2.01
CA LYS A 115 -8.72 -17.84 -2.75
C LYS A 115 -7.32 -17.61 -2.20
N THR A 116 -7.17 -16.93 -1.05
CA THR A 116 -5.88 -16.66 -0.44
C THR A 116 -5.88 -16.90 1.07
N LYS A 117 -4.72 -17.20 1.63
CA LYS A 117 -4.52 -17.32 3.09
C LYS A 117 -4.27 -15.95 3.73
N LYS A 118 -3.57 -15.07 3.02
CA LYS A 118 -3.25 -13.72 3.49
C LYS A 118 -3.34 -12.72 2.34
N ILE A 119 -4.07 -11.63 2.56
CA ILE A 119 -4.10 -10.46 1.67
C ILE A 119 -3.21 -9.35 2.22
N LEU A 120 -2.33 -8.82 1.38
CA LEU A 120 -1.48 -7.66 1.61
C LEU A 120 -2.13 -6.49 0.87
N ILE A 121 -2.81 -5.59 1.58
CA ILE A 121 -3.67 -4.59 0.97
C ILE A 121 -3.01 -3.21 0.94
N ALA A 122 -2.87 -2.65 -0.26
CA ALA A 122 -2.43 -1.26 -0.50
C ALA A 122 -3.55 -0.38 -1.06
N ASN A 123 -4.72 -0.95 -1.33
CA ASN A 123 -5.86 -0.25 -1.89
C ASN A 123 -6.74 0.35 -0.80
N LYS A 124 -6.58 1.65 -0.55
CA LYS A 124 -7.29 2.41 0.48
C LYS A 124 -8.79 2.44 0.24
N GLU A 125 -9.18 2.66 -1.01
CA GLU A 125 -10.57 2.82 -1.41
C GLU A 125 -11.40 1.58 -1.09
N SER A 126 -10.83 0.39 -1.22
CA SER A 126 -11.50 -0.86 -0.82
C SER A 126 -11.83 -0.88 0.68
N ILE A 127 -10.91 -0.41 1.53
CA ILE A 127 -11.13 -0.35 2.98
C ILE A 127 -12.15 0.75 3.32
N ILE A 128 -12.04 1.92 2.67
CA ILE A 128 -12.92 3.05 2.97
C ILE A 128 -14.35 2.77 2.49
N CYS A 129 -14.54 2.22 1.31
CA CYS A 129 -15.87 2.05 0.72
C CYS A 129 -16.49 0.68 0.98
N GLY A 130 -15.67 -0.38 1.11
CA GLY A 130 -16.14 -1.75 1.15
C GLY A 130 -15.84 -2.52 2.44
N TRP A 131 -15.48 -1.84 3.55
CA TRP A 131 -14.98 -2.50 4.74
C TRP A 131 -15.87 -3.61 5.29
N ASN A 132 -17.17 -3.35 5.39
CA ASN A 132 -18.10 -4.34 5.93
C ASN A 132 -18.16 -5.61 5.07
N LEU A 133 -18.09 -5.47 3.75
CA LEU A 133 -18.05 -6.60 2.82
C LEU A 133 -16.71 -7.34 2.94
N ILE A 134 -15.60 -6.61 2.95
CA ILE A 134 -14.26 -7.19 3.11
C ILE A 134 -14.15 -7.92 4.45
N LYS A 135 -14.53 -7.29 5.57
CA LYS A 135 -14.49 -7.88 6.92
C LYS A 135 -15.27 -9.18 6.99
N LYS A 136 -16.49 -9.20 6.41
CA LYS A 136 -17.32 -10.40 6.31
C LYS A 136 -16.63 -11.52 5.53
N GLU A 137 -16.06 -11.21 4.37
CA GLU A 137 -15.37 -12.22 3.55
C GLU A 137 -14.05 -12.71 4.19
N LEU A 138 -13.30 -11.83 4.84
CA LEU A 138 -12.09 -12.21 5.60
C LEU A 138 -12.44 -13.19 6.72
N HIS A 139 -13.47 -12.90 7.50
CA HIS A 139 -13.92 -13.75 8.61
C HIS A 139 -14.42 -15.10 8.10
N LYS A 140 -15.36 -15.08 7.13
CA LYS A 140 -15.94 -16.28 6.51
C LYS A 140 -14.85 -17.23 5.98
N ASN A 141 -13.83 -16.69 5.35
CA ASN A 141 -12.77 -17.47 4.69
C ASN A 141 -11.52 -17.67 5.57
N LYS A 142 -11.49 -17.17 6.82
CA LYS A 142 -10.31 -17.20 7.70
C LYS A 142 -9.06 -16.64 7.01
N THR A 143 -9.23 -15.61 6.18
CA THR A 143 -8.13 -14.96 5.47
C THR A 143 -7.58 -13.83 6.31
N LYS A 144 -6.25 -13.81 6.52
CA LYS A 144 -5.58 -12.73 7.24
C LYS A 144 -5.41 -11.51 6.35
N LEU A 145 -5.55 -10.31 6.92
CA LEU A 145 -5.28 -9.05 6.23
C LEU A 145 -4.11 -8.34 6.90
N GLU A 146 -3.18 -7.83 6.08
CA GLU A 146 -2.07 -6.97 6.53
C GLU A 146 -2.01 -5.73 5.63
N PRO A 147 -1.97 -4.52 6.20
CA PRO A 147 -1.87 -3.29 5.41
C PRO A 147 -0.44 -3.09 4.89
N VAL A 148 -0.34 -2.59 3.65
CA VAL A 148 0.95 -2.35 2.97
C VAL A 148 1.38 -0.90 3.05
N ASP A 149 0.40 0.03 3.14
CA ASP A 149 0.69 1.46 3.32
C ASP A 149 1.66 1.68 4.49
N SER A 150 2.63 2.59 4.34
CA SER A 150 3.75 2.71 5.29
C SER A 150 3.31 3.09 6.70
N GLU A 151 2.33 3.94 6.81
CA GLU A 151 1.80 4.41 8.10
C GLU A 151 0.95 3.32 8.76
N HIS A 152 0.08 2.66 8.00
CA HIS A 152 -0.72 1.54 8.50
C HIS A 152 0.16 0.34 8.87
N PHE A 153 1.18 0.06 8.05
CA PHE A 153 2.19 -0.92 8.38
C PHE A 153 2.86 -0.58 9.72
N ALA A 154 3.28 0.68 9.90
CA ALA A 154 3.90 1.14 11.14
C ALA A 154 2.99 0.93 12.35
N VAL A 155 1.72 1.38 12.28
CA VAL A 155 0.73 1.14 13.33
C VAL A 155 0.56 -0.35 13.59
N SER A 156 0.42 -1.17 12.52
CA SER A 156 0.20 -2.61 12.66
C SER A 156 1.36 -3.33 13.36
N GLN A 157 2.61 -2.88 13.14
CA GLN A 157 3.75 -3.47 13.86
C GLN A 157 3.80 -3.02 15.32
N LEU A 158 3.53 -1.74 15.60
CA LEU A 158 3.55 -1.20 16.96
C LEU A 158 2.46 -1.83 17.85
N ILE A 159 1.23 -1.99 17.35
CA ILE A 159 0.15 -2.59 18.15
C ILE A 159 0.32 -4.10 18.40
N LYS A 160 1.22 -4.79 17.67
CA LYS A 160 1.58 -6.19 17.96
C LYS A 160 2.40 -6.34 19.24
N ILE A 161 3.11 -5.28 19.64
CA ILE A 161 3.98 -5.27 20.82
C ILE A 161 3.45 -4.39 21.95
N ILE A 162 2.42 -3.58 21.69
CA ILE A 162 1.81 -2.65 22.62
C ILE A 162 0.39 -3.12 22.95
N ASN A 163 0.05 -3.17 24.24
CA ASN A 163 -1.33 -3.40 24.64
C ASN A 163 -2.22 -2.20 24.22
N PRO A 164 -3.24 -2.40 23.36
CA PRO A 164 -4.09 -1.32 22.85
C PRO A 164 -4.79 -0.50 23.92
N ASN A 165 -5.08 -1.09 25.09
CA ASN A 165 -5.72 -0.41 26.21
C ASN A 165 -4.85 0.67 26.87
N LEU A 166 -3.52 0.55 26.71
CA LEU A 166 -2.55 1.53 27.21
C LEU A 166 -2.35 2.71 26.26
N ILE A 167 -2.85 2.62 25.01
CA ILE A 167 -2.69 3.67 24.00
C ILE A 167 -3.52 4.89 24.41
N ASP A 168 -2.85 6.04 24.53
CA ASP A 168 -3.49 7.34 24.66
C ASP A 168 -3.84 7.89 23.27
N ARG A 169 -2.83 8.07 22.41
CA ARG A 169 -3.00 8.59 21.04
C ARG A 169 -2.00 8.00 20.07
N ILE A 170 -2.33 8.06 18.78
CA ILE A 170 -1.49 7.61 17.68
C ILE A 170 -1.36 8.77 16.69
N PHE A 171 -0.13 9.19 16.42
CA PHE A 171 0.14 10.12 15.33
C PHE A 171 0.47 9.36 14.06
N ILE A 172 -0.24 9.69 13.00
CA ILE A 172 0.05 9.31 11.63
C ILE A 172 0.78 10.49 11.00
N THR A 173 2.02 10.26 10.53
CA THR A 173 2.83 11.34 9.98
C THR A 173 2.47 11.64 8.53
N ALA A 174 2.64 12.86 8.12
CA ALA A 174 2.46 13.35 6.76
C ALA A 174 3.67 14.17 6.31
N SER A 175 4.12 13.98 5.07
CA SER A 175 5.21 14.83 4.52
C SER A 175 4.81 16.29 4.35
N GLY A 176 3.50 16.60 4.34
CA GLY A 176 2.97 17.90 3.95
C GLY A 176 2.93 18.14 2.44
N GLY A 177 3.48 17.21 1.64
CA GLY A 177 3.44 17.27 0.18
C GLY A 177 4.29 18.37 -0.44
N PRO A 178 4.20 18.59 -1.76
CA PRO A 178 5.04 19.53 -2.50
C PRO A 178 4.74 21.00 -2.19
N PHE A 179 3.65 21.29 -1.48
CA PHE A 179 3.20 22.67 -1.23
C PHE A 179 3.33 23.10 0.23
N LEU A 180 3.94 22.28 1.09
CA LEU A 180 4.07 22.55 2.52
C LEU A 180 4.67 23.95 2.81
N LYS A 181 5.74 24.32 2.11
CA LYS A 181 6.45 25.61 2.30
C LYS A 181 5.95 26.73 1.39
N LYS A 182 4.95 26.49 0.52
CA LYS A 182 4.44 27.49 -0.39
C LYS A 182 3.51 28.47 0.32
N LYS A 183 3.58 29.78 0.03
CA LYS A 183 2.63 30.78 0.61
C LYS A 183 1.19 30.43 0.24
N ILE A 184 0.25 30.58 1.17
CA ILE A 184 -1.16 30.20 0.97
C ILE A 184 -1.79 30.91 -0.23
N ASN A 185 -1.53 32.21 -0.41
CA ASN A 185 -2.04 33.00 -1.54
C ASN A 185 -1.56 32.49 -2.91
N GLN A 186 -0.46 31.74 -2.95
CA GLN A 186 0.08 31.15 -4.19
C GLN A 186 -0.48 29.76 -4.50
N LEU A 187 -1.23 29.14 -3.58
CA LEU A 187 -1.79 27.80 -3.78
C LEU A 187 -2.83 27.76 -4.89
N LYS A 188 -3.60 28.83 -5.09
CA LYS A 188 -4.59 28.93 -6.17
C LYS A 188 -4.01 28.83 -7.58
N ASN A 189 -2.70 29.08 -7.74
CA ASN A 189 -2.01 29.10 -9.04
C ASN A 189 -1.08 27.90 -9.23
N VAL A 190 -1.23 26.80 -8.46
CA VAL A 190 -0.39 25.61 -8.62
C VAL A 190 -0.82 24.78 -9.83
N SER A 191 0.14 24.26 -10.56
CA SER A 191 -0.12 23.36 -11.69
C SER A 191 -0.25 21.91 -11.26
N VAL A 192 -0.97 21.11 -12.05
CA VAL A 192 -1.04 19.65 -11.87
C VAL A 192 0.36 19.02 -11.84
N ASN A 193 1.25 19.46 -12.74
CA ASN A 193 2.61 18.97 -12.82
C ASN A 193 3.41 19.23 -11.52
N SER A 194 3.18 20.34 -10.84
CA SER A 194 3.81 20.61 -9.54
C SER A 194 3.23 19.75 -8.43
N ALA A 195 1.93 19.44 -8.44
CA ALA A 195 1.29 18.53 -7.49
C ALA A 195 1.80 17.09 -7.62
N LEU A 196 2.23 16.68 -8.82
CA LEU A 196 2.77 15.34 -9.07
C LEU A 196 4.22 15.17 -8.60
N LYS A 197 4.93 16.25 -8.25
CA LYS A 197 6.34 16.21 -7.79
C LYS A 197 6.39 16.11 -6.27
N HIS A 198 6.23 14.87 -5.75
CA HIS A 198 6.38 14.65 -4.31
C HIS A 198 7.86 14.72 -3.89
N PRO A 199 8.20 15.41 -2.77
CA PRO A 199 9.61 15.64 -2.38
C PRO A 199 10.35 14.34 -2.03
N ASN A 200 9.71 13.37 -1.36
CA ASN A 200 10.37 12.19 -0.78
C ASN A 200 9.96 10.87 -1.44
N TRP A 201 8.77 10.81 -2.07
CA TRP A 201 8.19 9.56 -2.56
C TRP A 201 8.05 9.54 -4.08
N SER A 202 8.39 8.41 -4.69
CA SER A 202 8.04 8.13 -6.08
C SER A 202 6.73 7.33 -6.12
N MET A 203 5.62 8.01 -6.39
CA MET A 203 4.26 7.47 -6.28
C MET A 203 3.47 7.57 -7.59
N GLY A 204 2.32 6.88 -7.64
CA GLY A 204 1.35 7.04 -8.71
C GLY A 204 0.70 8.43 -8.71
N LYS A 205 0.19 8.87 -9.86
CA LYS A 205 -0.37 10.23 -10.05
C LYS A 205 -1.46 10.57 -9.04
N LYS A 206 -2.43 9.65 -8.82
CA LYS A 206 -3.53 9.88 -7.87
C LYS A 206 -3.01 10.15 -6.47
N ILE A 207 -2.21 9.25 -5.92
CA ILE A 207 -1.73 9.39 -4.53
C ILE A 207 -0.80 10.59 -4.35
N SER A 208 -0.08 11.03 -5.41
CA SER A 208 0.71 12.27 -5.37
C SER A 208 -0.17 13.51 -5.20
N VAL A 209 -1.29 13.58 -5.91
CA VAL A 209 -2.27 14.66 -5.75
C VAL A 209 -2.95 14.59 -4.38
N ASP A 210 -3.36 13.40 -3.94
CA ASP A 210 -3.96 13.19 -2.63
C ASP A 210 -3.00 13.62 -1.50
N SER A 211 -1.69 13.38 -1.67
CA SER A 211 -0.65 13.82 -0.72
C SER A 211 -0.48 15.34 -0.71
N ALA A 212 -0.53 15.98 -1.90
CA ALA A 212 -0.38 17.43 -2.02
C ALA A 212 -1.47 18.22 -1.28
N THR A 213 -2.62 17.59 -1.03
CA THR A 213 -3.80 18.18 -0.39
C THR A 213 -4.11 17.59 0.99
N LEU A 214 -3.30 16.66 1.49
CA LEU A 214 -3.56 15.84 2.67
C LEU A 214 -4.83 14.95 2.60
N VAL A 215 -5.50 14.84 1.47
CA VAL A 215 -6.59 13.85 1.25
C VAL A 215 -6.11 12.44 1.55
N ASN A 216 -4.88 12.11 1.13
CA ASN A 216 -4.27 10.81 1.45
C ASN A 216 -4.28 10.54 2.96
N LYS A 217 -3.96 11.53 3.77
CA LYS A 217 -3.87 11.39 5.23
C LYS A 217 -5.24 11.27 5.90
N VAL A 218 -6.22 11.98 5.36
CA VAL A 218 -7.63 11.79 5.79
C VAL A 218 -8.08 10.35 5.52
N PHE A 219 -7.79 9.80 4.34
CA PHE A 219 -8.09 8.41 4.03
C PHE A 219 -7.38 7.45 4.98
N GLU A 220 -6.13 7.71 5.29
CA GLU A 220 -5.37 6.86 6.22
C GLU A 220 -5.94 6.84 7.63
N ILE A 221 -6.43 7.97 8.15
CA ILE A 221 -7.13 7.99 9.45
C ILE A 221 -8.39 7.11 9.40
N LEU A 222 -9.17 7.22 8.31
CA LEU A 222 -10.38 6.41 8.14
C LEU A 222 -10.08 4.92 8.01
N GLU A 223 -9.00 4.55 7.35
CA GLU A 223 -8.54 3.16 7.27
C GLU A 223 -8.07 2.64 8.63
N CYS A 224 -7.24 3.42 9.37
CA CYS A 224 -6.74 3.03 10.68
C CYS A 224 -7.88 2.67 11.63
N TYR A 225 -8.91 3.50 11.68
CA TYR A 225 -10.10 3.25 12.48
C TYR A 225 -10.77 1.91 12.15
N ARG A 226 -10.82 1.55 10.85
CA ARG A 226 -11.44 0.30 10.40
C ARG A 226 -10.54 -0.91 10.60
N LEU A 227 -9.26 -0.76 10.35
CA LEU A 227 -8.31 -1.87 10.37
C LEU A 227 -7.92 -2.32 11.77
N PHE A 228 -7.83 -1.38 12.73
CA PHE A 228 -7.18 -1.66 14.01
C PHE A 228 -8.15 -1.71 15.20
N ASP A 229 -9.43 -1.46 14.99
CA ASP A 229 -10.46 -1.45 16.04
C ASP A 229 -10.12 -0.48 17.21
N ILE A 230 -9.38 0.58 16.89
CA ILE A 230 -9.00 1.66 17.80
C ILE A 230 -9.89 2.86 17.54
N PRO A 231 -10.47 3.52 18.57
CA PRO A 231 -11.33 4.68 18.38
C PRO A 231 -10.69 5.77 17.53
N LYS A 232 -11.44 6.33 16.58
CA LYS A 232 -10.97 7.38 15.67
C LYS A 232 -10.38 8.59 16.41
N SER A 233 -10.95 8.95 17.56
CA SER A 233 -10.49 10.06 18.40
C SER A 233 -9.02 9.95 18.86
N LYS A 234 -8.49 8.73 18.90
CA LYS A 234 -7.09 8.48 19.25
C LYS A 234 -6.11 8.75 18.10
N PHE A 235 -6.57 8.82 16.86
CA PHE A 235 -5.71 9.11 15.72
C PHE A 235 -5.60 10.61 15.47
N LYS A 236 -4.37 11.08 15.29
CA LYS A 236 -4.01 12.46 14.97
C LYS A 236 -3.06 12.49 13.78
N ILE A 237 -3.08 13.59 13.05
CA ILE A 237 -2.12 13.84 11.98
C ILE A 237 -1.05 14.79 12.51
N ILE A 238 0.21 14.52 12.17
CA ILE A 238 1.33 15.43 12.40
C ILE A 238 2.17 15.54 11.12
N ILE A 239 2.62 16.72 10.78
CA ILE A 239 3.53 16.92 9.65
C ILE A 239 4.93 16.50 10.05
N HIS A 240 5.57 15.69 9.22
CA HIS A 240 6.95 15.26 9.33
C HIS A 240 7.60 15.32 7.94
N PRO A 241 8.22 16.45 7.58
CA PRO A 241 8.68 16.71 6.20
C PRO A 241 9.66 15.67 5.68
N GLN A 242 10.52 15.10 6.54
CA GLN A 242 11.51 14.09 6.16
C GLN A 242 10.91 12.74 5.80
N SER A 243 9.65 12.47 6.19
CA SER A 243 8.93 11.19 5.92
C SER A 243 9.68 9.94 6.38
N PHE A 244 10.49 10.05 7.44
CA PHE A 244 11.28 8.96 7.99
C PHE A 244 10.55 8.23 9.12
N VAL A 245 9.87 8.97 9.99
CA VAL A 245 8.93 8.44 10.99
C VAL A 245 7.57 8.26 10.32
N HIS A 246 6.95 7.10 10.45
CA HIS A 246 5.66 6.78 9.82
C HIS A 246 4.49 6.81 10.80
N SER A 247 4.73 6.43 12.05
CA SER A 247 3.73 6.54 13.11
C SER A 247 4.41 6.65 14.47
N ILE A 248 3.75 7.36 15.40
CA ILE A 248 4.17 7.46 16.80
C ILE A 248 2.97 7.08 17.67
N VAL A 249 3.15 6.11 18.56
CA VAL A 249 2.14 5.68 19.54
C VAL A 249 2.53 6.21 20.90
N PHE A 250 1.66 7.02 21.51
CA PHE A 250 1.81 7.51 22.87
C PHE A 250 0.97 6.68 23.83
N LEU A 251 1.57 6.28 24.93
CA LEU A 251 0.89 5.56 26.00
C LEU A 251 0.41 6.52 27.08
N LYS A 252 -0.60 6.11 27.85
CA LYS A 252 -1.11 6.84 29.02
C LYS A 252 -0.04 7.09 30.09
N SER A 253 1.03 6.28 30.10
CA SER A 253 2.20 6.45 30.99
C SER A 253 3.16 7.55 30.57
N GLY A 254 2.97 8.18 29.39
CA GLY A 254 3.90 9.15 28.80
C GLY A 254 4.98 8.53 27.93
N ILE A 255 5.14 7.19 27.92
CA ILE A 255 6.09 6.50 27.02
C ILE A 255 5.56 6.58 25.60
N SER A 256 6.46 6.75 24.63
CA SER A 256 6.13 6.73 23.21
C SER A 256 6.99 5.75 22.43
N PHE A 257 6.39 5.18 21.38
CA PHE A 257 7.05 4.29 20.42
C PHE A 257 6.89 4.84 19.01
N ALA A 258 7.97 4.90 18.26
CA ALA A 258 7.94 5.32 16.87
C ALA A 258 8.47 4.21 15.96
N LEU A 259 7.82 4.01 14.80
CA LEU A 259 8.35 3.16 13.75
C LEU A 259 8.91 4.04 12.64
N MET A 260 10.16 3.82 12.33
CA MET A 260 10.92 4.61 11.37
C MET A 260 11.54 3.73 10.29
N HIS A 261 11.47 4.17 9.04
CA HIS A 261 12.24 3.64 7.93
C HIS A 261 12.33 4.66 6.80
N LYS A 262 13.25 4.44 5.86
CA LYS A 262 13.32 5.27 4.64
C LYS A 262 11.99 5.27 3.89
N PRO A 263 11.65 6.36 3.18
CA PRO A 263 10.47 6.43 2.33
C PRO A 263 10.60 5.52 1.09
N ASP A 264 10.65 4.21 1.32
CA ASP A 264 10.71 3.15 0.30
C ASP A 264 9.72 2.03 0.63
N MET A 265 8.70 1.89 -0.22
CA MET A 265 7.68 0.84 -0.07
C MET A 265 8.23 -0.58 -0.11
N LYS A 266 9.45 -0.78 -0.64
CA LYS A 266 10.08 -2.11 -0.61
C LYS A 266 10.34 -2.60 0.81
N ILE A 267 10.49 -1.71 1.79
CA ILE A 267 10.72 -2.09 3.18
C ILE A 267 9.48 -2.78 3.77
N PRO A 268 8.31 -2.13 3.88
CA PRO A 268 7.12 -2.81 4.40
C PRO A 268 6.72 -4.02 3.55
N ILE A 269 6.80 -3.94 2.23
CA ILE A 269 6.48 -5.07 1.34
C ILE A 269 7.39 -6.27 1.63
N SER A 270 8.70 -6.08 1.79
CA SER A 270 9.65 -7.17 2.08
C SER A 270 9.32 -7.86 3.39
N ILE A 271 9.05 -7.09 4.44
CA ILE A 271 8.69 -7.62 5.76
C ILE A 271 7.39 -8.44 5.68
N LEU A 272 6.36 -7.90 5.02
CA LEU A 272 5.07 -8.56 4.86
C LEU A 272 5.15 -9.83 4.00
N LEU A 273 6.05 -9.89 3.03
CA LEU A 273 6.36 -11.09 2.26
C LEU A 273 7.14 -12.14 3.07
N GLY A 274 7.72 -11.76 4.20
CA GLY A 274 8.60 -12.60 5.01
C GLY A 274 9.97 -12.79 4.37
N VAL A 275 10.49 -11.73 3.73
CA VAL A 275 11.84 -11.69 3.17
C VAL A 275 12.74 -10.95 4.15
N ASN A 276 13.58 -11.71 4.86
CA ASN A 276 14.48 -11.15 5.88
C ASN A 276 15.86 -10.74 5.32
N ASN A 277 16.15 -11.09 4.06
CA ASN A 277 17.38 -10.68 3.40
C ASN A 277 17.17 -9.31 2.73
N PHE A 278 17.16 -8.28 3.55
CA PHE A 278 17.40 -6.94 3.04
C PHE A 278 18.82 -6.92 2.45
N PRO A 279 19.05 -6.28 1.28
CA PRO A 279 20.42 -5.95 0.93
C PRO A 279 21.03 -5.33 2.18
N LYS A 280 22.24 -5.77 2.58
CA LYS A 280 22.93 -5.24 3.75
C LYS A 280 22.90 -3.72 3.65
N GLN A 281 21.83 -3.13 4.15
CA GLN A 281 21.83 -1.71 4.45
C GLN A 281 22.89 -1.62 5.52
N LYS A 282 23.95 -0.89 5.24
CA LYS A 282 24.92 -0.54 6.27
C LYS A 282 24.10 -0.02 7.43
N ILE A 283 23.97 -0.83 8.46
CA ILE A 283 23.20 -0.52 9.64
C ILE A 283 23.94 0.65 10.27
N PHE A 284 23.32 1.83 10.23
CA PHE A 284 23.67 3.03 10.98
C PHE A 284 25.15 3.14 11.38
N SER A 285 25.99 3.73 10.52
CA SER A 285 27.12 4.49 11.06
C SER A 285 26.63 5.91 11.35
N VAL A 286 27.13 6.53 12.40
CA VAL A 286 26.84 7.93 12.75
C VAL A 286 27.14 8.89 11.56
N ASN A 287 27.94 8.44 10.60
CA ASN A 287 28.26 9.11 9.34
C ASN A 287 27.37 8.67 8.15
N ASP A 288 26.35 7.80 8.37
CA ASP A 288 25.44 7.43 7.30
C ASP A 288 24.49 8.59 7.01
N LYS A 289 24.64 9.20 5.84
CA LYS A 289 23.70 10.19 5.25
C LYS A 289 22.23 9.70 5.15
N PHE A 290 21.88 8.62 5.82
CA PHE A 290 20.59 7.96 5.76
C PHE A 290 19.66 8.29 6.92
N LEU A 291 20.20 8.72 8.07
CA LEU A 291 19.40 9.31 9.13
C LEU A 291 19.36 10.82 8.91
N PRO A 292 18.17 11.43 8.91
CA PRO A 292 18.11 12.88 9.01
C PRO A 292 18.77 13.30 10.32
N ASN A 293 19.58 14.35 10.28
CA ASN A 293 20.25 14.88 11.48
C ASN A 293 19.24 15.38 12.52
N THR A 294 18.04 15.75 12.06
CA THR A 294 16.92 16.23 12.88
C THR A 294 15.64 15.56 12.42
N LEU A 295 14.72 15.30 13.35
CA LEU A 295 13.35 14.88 13.09
C LEU A 295 12.45 16.07 13.41
N GLU A 296 11.88 16.68 12.38
CA GLU A 296 11.00 17.83 12.53
C GLU A 296 9.54 17.37 12.53
N PHE A 297 8.76 17.94 13.46
CA PHE A 297 7.33 17.68 13.59
C PHE A 297 6.60 19.02 13.73
N GLU A 298 5.56 19.20 12.91
CA GLU A 298 4.75 20.41 12.89
C GLU A 298 3.26 20.05 12.99
N GLU A 299 2.47 20.88 13.62
CA GLU A 299 1.01 20.73 13.60
C GLU A 299 0.48 20.99 12.19
N VAL A 300 -0.69 20.42 11.90
CA VAL A 300 -1.35 20.62 10.61
C VAL A 300 -1.95 22.02 10.58
N ASP A 301 -1.52 22.84 9.62
CA ASP A 301 -2.17 24.11 9.30
C ASP A 301 -3.49 23.86 8.54
N GLU A 302 -4.62 23.93 9.25
CA GLU A 302 -5.94 23.69 8.66
C GLU A 302 -6.35 24.76 7.63
N LYS A 303 -5.76 25.99 7.68
CA LYS A 303 -5.96 27.00 6.63
C LYS A 303 -5.34 26.56 5.32
N ARG A 304 -4.21 25.87 5.40
CA ARG A 304 -3.51 25.28 4.24
C ARG A 304 -4.15 23.99 3.76
N PHE A 305 -4.61 23.17 4.69
CA PHE A 305 -5.16 21.84 4.44
C PHE A 305 -6.59 21.71 4.99
N PRO A 306 -7.56 22.47 4.47
CA PRO A 306 -8.91 22.52 5.02
C PRO A 306 -9.63 21.16 4.99
N ILE A 307 -9.20 20.24 4.13
CA ILE A 307 -9.77 18.88 4.07
C ILE A 307 -9.65 18.12 5.38
N VAL A 308 -8.67 18.45 6.23
CA VAL A 308 -8.47 17.74 7.50
C VAL A 308 -9.63 17.96 8.46
N SER A 309 -10.29 19.11 8.41
CA SER A 309 -11.47 19.41 9.24
C SER A 309 -12.64 18.44 9.02
N ILE A 310 -12.70 17.78 7.85
CA ILE A 310 -13.74 16.78 7.57
C ILE A 310 -13.70 15.60 8.55
N LEU A 311 -12.55 15.31 9.15
CA LEU A 311 -12.41 14.23 10.14
C LEU A 311 -13.29 14.45 11.38
N SER A 312 -13.62 15.70 11.72
CA SER A 312 -14.52 16.01 12.83
C SER A 312 -15.99 15.64 12.53
N HIS A 313 -16.37 15.62 11.24
CA HIS A 313 -17.73 15.34 10.77
C HIS A 313 -18.04 13.85 10.59
N PHE A 314 -17.03 13.00 10.48
CA PHE A 314 -17.27 11.55 10.46
C PHE A 314 -17.71 11.11 11.86
N ARG A 315 -19.03 10.98 12.06
CA ARG A 315 -19.62 10.35 13.24
C ARG A 315 -19.20 8.87 13.29
N LYS A 316 -19.27 8.32 14.50
CA LYS A 316 -18.95 6.91 14.82
C LYS A 316 -19.63 5.91 13.89
#